data_c2f14538b9eefcab7b9d90cb0586ec58
#
_entry.id   c2f14538b9eefcab7b9d90cb0586ec58
#
_cell.length_a   1.000
_cell.length_b   1.000
_cell.length_c   1.000
_cell.angle_alpha   90.00
_cell.angle_beta   90.00
_cell.angle_gamma   90.00
#
_symmetry.space_group_name_H-M   'P 1'
#
loop_
_entity.id
_entity.type
_entity.pdbx_description
1 polymer ?
#
loop_
_entity_poly.entity_id
_entity_poly.type
_entity_poly.pdbx_seq_one_letter_code
_entity_poly.pdbx_strand_id
1 'polypeptide(L)'
;MASETFPTEYPSIEALVRAEADQACRSVHVECARETSLRARQAAIEAQGARRGAYFLEDDGGFDRDTVRSYLRFFARLARRDNAAAEDALTHFALEESARTLVAKLTPEQRALLSFARMSLFEPELCFCERPLLDLGAASRALVLAWIAERHEAGTVFVTVGQPLREALLMPGRAFWEEEGRLIAADVEEAGVEGDDGFSDEVRVCKIAVKAGDATLLFDPRDIDFIESANRVNYASVRGELYPTSLTMDELEAELTRFGFFRCHRSYIVNVQKVSCVERYTRNTFNLVLSDAAHTSLPLSKGRAEAMRDRYGWK
;
A
#
# COMPACT_ATOMS: atom_id res chain seq x y z
N MET A 1 -17.52 5.20 27.63
CA MET A 1 -16.56 4.16 27.22
C MET A 1 -15.20 4.84 27.19
N ALA A 2 -14.21 4.36 27.93
CA ALA A 2 -12.88 4.95 27.94
C ALA A 2 -12.25 4.72 26.55
N SER A 3 -11.76 5.78 25.90
CA SER A 3 -10.96 5.69 24.69
C SER A 3 -9.70 4.89 25.04
N GLU A 4 -9.56 3.67 24.57
CA GLU A 4 -8.33 2.91 24.68
C GLU A 4 -7.27 3.65 23.84
N THR A 5 -6.39 4.37 24.51
CA THR A 5 -5.24 5.01 23.87
C THR A 5 -4.21 3.93 23.58
N PHE A 6 -4.09 3.53 22.32
CA PHE A 6 -3.08 2.54 21.91
C PHE A 6 -1.70 3.20 21.83
N PRO A 7 -0.62 2.47 22.19
CA PRO A 7 0.73 2.97 22.00
C PRO A 7 0.98 3.34 20.53
N THR A 8 1.51 4.52 20.29
CA THR A 8 1.86 5.02 18.95
C THR A 8 3.30 4.69 18.57
N GLU A 9 4.12 4.24 19.50
CA GLU A 9 5.53 3.94 19.30
C GLU A 9 5.97 2.70 20.09
N TYR A 10 6.84 1.90 19.48
CA TYR A 10 7.48 0.74 20.11
C TYR A 10 9.00 0.80 19.94
N PRO A 11 9.79 0.41 20.95
CA PRO A 11 11.24 0.52 20.93
C PRO A 11 11.91 -0.50 20.00
N SER A 12 11.20 -1.55 19.60
CA SER A 12 11.70 -2.56 18.67
C SER A 12 10.58 -3.38 18.07
N ILE A 13 10.88 -4.13 16.99
CA ILE A 13 9.93 -5.02 16.34
C ILE A 13 9.47 -6.16 17.25
N GLU A 14 10.33 -6.67 18.12
CA GLU A 14 9.99 -7.72 19.08
C GLU A 14 8.99 -7.20 20.13
N ALA A 15 9.18 -5.95 20.58
CA ALA A 15 8.24 -5.32 21.51
C ALA A 15 6.88 -5.10 20.86
N LEU A 16 6.84 -4.65 19.60
CA LEU A 16 5.61 -4.50 18.80
C LEU A 16 4.88 -5.83 18.66
N VAL A 17 5.54 -6.87 18.16
CA VAL A 17 4.93 -8.18 17.88
C VAL A 17 4.41 -8.80 19.18
N ARG A 18 5.16 -8.71 20.27
CA ARG A 18 4.71 -9.21 21.60
C ARG A 18 3.48 -8.45 22.09
N ALA A 19 3.48 -7.14 22.05
CA ALA A 19 2.38 -6.35 22.58
C ALA A 19 1.11 -6.50 21.72
N GLU A 20 1.23 -6.41 20.41
CA GLU A 20 0.08 -6.37 19.51
C GLU A 20 -0.36 -7.77 19.09
N ALA A 21 0.53 -8.59 18.52
CA ALA A 21 0.14 -9.88 17.95
C ALA A 21 0.01 -10.99 19.00
N ASP A 22 0.82 -10.99 20.06
CA ASP A 22 0.75 -12.01 21.11
C ASP A 22 -0.24 -11.65 22.23
N GLN A 23 -0.08 -10.50 22.86
CA GLN A 23 -0.88 -10.14 24.04
C GLN A 23 -2.26 -9.58 23.67
N ALA A 24 -2.33 -8.71 22.64
CA ALA A 24 -3.55 -8.05 22.23
C ALA A 24 -4.30 -8.73 21.09
N CYS A 25 -3.72 -9.76 20.46
CA CYS A 25 -4.27 -10.49 19.30
C CYS A 25 -4.70 -9.55 18.15
N ARG A 26 -3.88 -8.53 17.86
CA ARG A 26 -4.12 -7.55 16.79
C ARG A 26 -3.13 -7.73 15.65
N SER A 27 -3.62 -7.59 14.43
CA SER A 27 -2.79 -7.61 13.23
C SER A 27 -1.93 -6.36 13.12
N VAL A 28 -0.67 -6.56 12.71
CA VAL A 28 0.32 -5.49 12.49
C VAL A 28 0.98 -5.62 11.13
N HIS A 29 1.17 -4.48 10.46
CA HIS A 29 1.73 -4.40 9.12
C HIS A 29 2.87 -3.37 9.15
N VAL A 30 4.09 -3.79 8.83
CA VAL A 30 5.28 -2.99 9.14
C VAL A 30 6.11 -2.73 7.88
N GLU A 31 6.31 -1.46 7.55
CA GLU A 31 7.35 -1.04 6.62
C GLU A 31 8.69 -1.02 7.37
N CYS A 32 9.59 -1.90 7.02
CA CYS A 32 10.89 -2.02 7.70
C CYS A 32 11.97 -2.58 6.79
N ALA A 33 13.22 -2.42 7.22
CA ALA A 33 14.38 -3.01 6.55
C ALA A 33 14.38 -4.55 6.65
N ARG A 34 15.12 -5.20 5.74
CA ARG A 34 15.22 -6.67 5.70
C ARG A 34 15.75 -7.27 7.01
N GLU A 35 16.67 -6.61 7.67
CA GLU A 35 17.22 -7.07 8.96
C GLU A 35 16.12 -7.12 10.03
N THR A 36 15.30 -6.10 10.09
CA THR A 36 14.15 -6.02 11.01
C THR A 36 13.08 -7.06 10.64
N SER A 37 12.86 -7.35 9.34
CA SER A 37 12.00 -8.46 8.89
C SER A 37 12.43 -9.81 9.47
N LEU A 38 13.72 -10.11 9.47
CA LEU A 38 14.24 -11.37 10.04
C LEU A 38 14.00 -11.48 11.56
N ARG A 39 14.17 -10.36 12.28
CA ARG A 39 13.88 -10.28 13.72
C ARG A 39 12.37 -10.42 13.98
N ALA A 40 11.54 -9.82 13.13
CA ALA A 40 10.08 -9.96 13.20
C ALA A 40 9.63 -11.42 13.00
N ARG A 41 10.27 -12.16 12.07
CA ARG A 41 10.00 -13.59 11.86
C ARG A 41 10.25 -14.38 13.15
N GLN A 42 11.39 -14.16 13.81
CA GLN A 42 11.70 -14.84 15.06
C GLN A 42 10.67 -14.47 16.15
N ALA A 43 10.33 -13.20 16.29
CA ALA A 43 9.32 -12.74 17.25
C ALA A 43 7.93 -13.34 16.96
N ALA A 44 7.55 -13.49 15.69
CA ALA A 44 6.28 -14.12 15.29
C ALA A 44 6.26 -15.62 15.63
N ILE A 45 7.38 -16.34 15.47
CA ILE A 45 7.51 -17.73 15.89
C ILE A 45 7.32 -17.87 17.40
N GLU A 46 7.92 -17.01 18.18
CA GLU A 46 7.75 -16.98 19.63
C GLU A 46 6.32 -16.63 20.04
N ALA A 47 5.74 -15.61 19.40
CA ALA A 47 4.36 -15.19 19.60
C ALA A 47 3.34 -16.26 19.19
N GLN A 48 3.65 -17.11 18.23
CA GLN A 48 2.75 -18.16 17.81
C GLN A 48 2.40 -19.11 18.95
N GLY A 49 3.40 -19.51 19.76
CA GLY A 49 3.18 -20.43 20.87
C GLY A 49 2.48 -21.73 20.45
N ALA A 50 1.32 -22.03 21.05
CA ALA A 50 0.51 -23.21 20.72
C ALA A 50 -0.52 -22.96 19.58
N ARG A 51 -0.62 -21.75 19.05
CA ARG A 51 -1.55 -21.37 17.97
C ARG A 51 -1.13 -22.03 16.65
N ARG A 52 -2.11 -22.30 15.78
CA ARG A 52 -1.80 -22.75 14.40
C ARG A 52 -1.19 -21.58 13.64
N GLY A 53 0.07 -21.71 13.25
CA GLY A 53 0.80 -20.71 12.48
C GLY A 53 0.88 -21.05 11.00
N ALA A 54 0.89 -20.02 10.15
CA ALA A 54 1.23 -20.13 8.74
C ALA A 54 2.18 -19.02 8.32
N TYR A 55 3.09 -19.33 7.40
CA TYR A 55 4.19 -18.45 7.02
C TYR A 55 4.25 -18.28 5.51
N PHE A 56 4.22 -17.02 5.08
CA PHE A 56 4.57 -16.61 3.73
C PHE A 56 5.97 -15.99 3.76
N LEU A 57 6.93 -16.67 3.15
CA LEU A 57 8.32 -16.24 3.13
C LEU A 57 8.75 -15.95 1.70
N GLU A 58 9.51 -14.87 1.50
CA GLU A 58 9.98 -14.43 0.18
C GLU A 58 10.87 -15.51 -0.50
N ASP A 59 11.60 -16.27 0.30
CA ASP A 59 12.55 -17.29 -0.17
C ASP A 59 11.99 -18.74 -0.16
N ASP A 60 10.67 -18.92 0.05
CA ASP A 60 10.05 -20.25 0.03
C ASP A 60 9.87 -20.76 -1.41
N GLY A 61 10.81 -21.59 -1.85
CA GLY A 61 10.79 -22.21 -3.19
C GLY A 61 9.71 -23.27 -3.39
N GLY A 62 9.14 -23.82 -2.32
CA GLY A 62 8.22 -24.97 -2.40
C GLY A 62 8.89 -26.28 -2.81
N PHE A 63 8.10 -27.24 -3.31
CA PHE A 63 8.58 -28.55 -3.78
C PHE A 63 8.67 -28.57 -5.31
N ASP A 64 9.83 -28.29 -5.86
CA ASP A 64 10.08 -28.07 -7.29
C ASP A 64 9.56 -29.18 -8.22
N ARG A 65 9.56 -30.43 -7.75
CA ARG A 65 9.18 -31.62 -8.55
C ARG A 65 7.69 -31.96 -8.51
N ASP A 66 6.94 -31.30 -7.61
CA ASP A 66 5.51 -31.52 -7.51
C ASP A 66 4.73 -30.64 -8.49
N THR A 67 3.58 -31.13 -8.94
CA THR A 67 2.59 -30.26 -9.58
C THR A 67 1.86 -29.46 -8.50
N VAL A 68 1.32 -28.30 -8.87
CA VAL A 68 0.53 -27.43 -7.97
C VAL A 68 -0.54 -28.24 -7.23
N ARG A 69 -1.30 -29.08 -7.93
CA ARG A 69 -2.33 -29.95 -7.33
C ARG A 69 -1.73 -30.97 -6.36
N SER A 70 -0.62 -31.63 -6.73
CA SER A 70 0.03 -32.60 -5.86
C SER A 70 0.55 -31.96 -4.58
N TYR A 71 1.14 -30.77 -4.71
CA TYR A 71 1.62 -29.94 -3.62
C TYR A 71 0.48 -29.58 -2.65
N LEU A 72 -0.63 -29.04 -3.13
CA LEU A 72 -1.77 -28.67 -2.27
C LEU A 72 -2.41 -29.90 -1.62
N ARG A 73 -2.56 -31.01 -2.33
CA ARG A 73 -3.07 -32.26 -1.74
C ARG A 73 -2.15 -32.84 -0.66
N PHE A 74 -0.83 -32.67 -0.79
CA PHE A 74 0.12 -33.04 0.25
C PHE A 74 -0.13 -32.19 1.52
N PHE A 75 -0.24 -30.86 1.38
CA PHE A 75 -0.47 -29.97 2.51
C PHE A 75 -1.90 -30.11 3.10
N ALA A 76 -2.92 -30.38 2.29
CA ALA A 76 -4.26 -30.68 2.80
C ALA A 76 -4.24 -31.91 3.74
N ARG A 77 -3.56 -32.98 3.33
CA ARG A 77 -3.39 -34.19 4.20
C ARG A 77 -2.61 -33.85 5.48
N LEU A 78 -1.55 -33.04 5.39
CA LEU A 78 -0.79 -32.58 6.55
C LEU A 78 -1.65 -31.76 7.50
N ALA A 79 -2.53 -30.93 6.97
CA ALA A 79 -3.55 -30.17 7.71
C ALA A 79 -4.76 -31.01 8.17
N ARG A 80 -4.73 -32.34 7.93
CA ARG A 80 -5.84 -33.29 8.21
C ARG A 80 -7.14 -32.92 7.48
N ARG A 81 -7.01 -32.35 6.29
CA ARG A 81 -8.10 -32.02 5.37
C ARG A 81 -8.16 -33.04 4.24
N ASP A 82 -9.29 -33.13 3.59
CA ASP A 82 -9.50 -33.98 2.43
C ASP A 82 -8.96 -33.35 1.12
N ASN A 83 -9.07 -34.08 0.02
CA ASN A 83 -8.65 -33.56 -1.27
C ASN A 83 -9.58 -32.46 -1.81
N ALA A 84 -10.83 -32.37 -1.33
CA ALA A 84 -11.75 -31.31 -1.72
C ALA A 84 -11.21 -29.95 -1.27
N ALA A 85 -10.68 -29.85 -0.05
CA ALA A 85 -10.06 -28.61 0.44
C ALA A 85 -8.88 -28.14 -0.46
N ALA A 86 -8.12 -29.08 -1.05
CA ALA A 86 -7.06 -28.70 -2.00
C ALA A 86 -7.63 -28.16 -3.33
N GLU A 87 -8.75 -28.70 -3.80
CA GLU A 87 -9.41 -28.20 -5.02
C GLU A 87 -10.08 -26.84 -4.73
N ASP A 88 -10.69 -26.65 -3.58
CA ASP A 88 -11.26 -25.36 -3.15
C ASP A 88 -10.18 -24.29 -3.08
N ALA A 89 -9.00 -24.61 -2.52
CA ALA A 89 -7.87 -23.69 -2.48
C ALA A 89 -7.33 -23.35 -3.88
N LEU A 90 -7.30 -24.32 -4.82
CA LEU A 90 -6.95 -24.07 -6.22
C LEU A 90 -7.90 -23.05 -6.86
N THR A 91 -9.21 -23.23 -6.65
CA THR A 91 -10.24 -22.36 -7.22
C THR A 91 -10.19 -20.97 -6.57
N HIS A 92 -10.12 -20.93 -5.24
CA HIS A 92 -10.09 -19.66 -4.50
C HIS A 92 -8.92 -18.75 -4.94
N PHE A 93 -7.73 -19.34 -5.18
CA PHE A 93 -6.54 -18.58 -5.58
C PHE A 93 -6.28 -18.60 -7.10
N ALA A 94 -7.29 -18.90 -7.93
CA ALA A 94 -7.22 -18.88 -9.38
C ALA A 94 -6.04 -19.67 -9.97
N LEU A 95 -5.78 -20.87 -9.44
CA LEU A 95 -4.66 -21.74 -9.82
C LEU A 95 -5.10 -22.96 -10.65
N GLU A 96 -6.37 -23.07 -11.08
CA GLU A 96 -6.92 -24.25 -11.79
C GLU A 96 -6.18 -24.54 -13.08
N GLU A 97 -5.87 -23.50 -13.86
CA GLU A 97 -5.13 -23.64 -15.12
C GLU A 97 -3.70 -24.15 -14.90
N SER A 98 -3.11 -23.79 -13.76
CA SER A 98 -1.76 -24.18 -13.36
C SER A 98 -1.71 -25.48 -12.57
N ALA A 99 -2.86 -26.14 -12.30
CA ALA A 99 -2.95 -27.30 -11.40
C ALA A 99 -2.03 -28.47 -11.78
N ARG A 100 -1.71 -28.63 -13.07
CA ARG A 100 -0.80 -29.67 -13.61
C ARG A 100 0.62 -29.17 -13.86
N THR A 101 0.87 -27.88 -13.66
CA THR A 101 2.20 -27.30 -13.86
C THR A 101 3.10 -27.65 -12.67
N LEU A 102 4.37 -27.92 -12.94
CA LEU A 102 5.36 -28.12 -11.87
C LEU A 102 5.60 -26.82 -11.11
N VAL A 103 5.75 -26.89 -9.80
CA VAL A 103 6.02 -25.73 -8.93
C VAL A 103 7.26 -24.96 -9.40
N ALA A 104 8.31 -25.66 -9.85
CA ALA A 104 9.50 -25.05 -10.42
C ALA A 104 9.25 -24.16 -11.66
N LYS A 105 8.14 -24.37 -12.38
CA LYS A 105 7.79 -23.64 -13.61
C LYS A 105 6.78 -22.52 -13.42
N LEU A 106 6.35 -22.28 -12.20
CA LEU A 106 5.42 -21.22 -11.87
C LEU A 106 6.09 -19.84 -12.02
N THR A 107 5.30 -18.85 -12.46
CA THR A 107 5.70 -17.44 -12.38
C THR A 107 5.81 -17.02 -10.92
N PRO A 108 6.53 -15.92 -10.59
CA PRO A 108 6.57 -15.38 -9.24
C PRO A 108 5.17 -15.15 -8.66
N GLU A 109 4.26 -14.57 -9.43
CA GLU A 109 2.86 -14.36 -9.04
C GLU A 109 2.13 -15.67 -8.70
N GLN A 110 2.21 -16.66 -9.57
CA GLN A 110 1.58 -17.97 -9.33
C GLN A 110 2.17 -18.68 -8.11
N ARG A 111 3.47 -18.50 -7.85
CA ARG A 111 4.15 -19.06 -6.67
C ARG A 111 3.66 -18.39 -5.38
N ALA A 112 3.48 -17.06 -5.41
CA ALA A 112 2.90 -16.33 -4.29
C ALA A 112 1.47 -16.80 -4.00
N LEU A 113 0.61 -16.92 -5.03
CA LEU A 113 -0.76 -17.43 -4.88
C LEU A 113 -0.77 -18.89 -4.35
N LEU A 114 0.17 -19.74 -4.80
CA LEU A 114 0.30 -21.12 -4.28
C LEU A 114 0.66 -21.13 -2.79
N SER A 115 1.51 -20.20 -2.34
CA SER A 115 1.85 -20.07 -0.92
C SER A 115 0.63 -19.66 -0.09
N PHE A 116 -0.20 -18.73 -0.56
CA PHE A 116 -1.46 -18.40 0.11
C PHE A 116 -2.46 -19.57 0.10
N ALA A 117 -2.59 -20.28 -1.03
CA ALA A 117 -3.42 -21.48 -1.12
C ALA A 117 -2.97 -22.56 -0.12
N ARG A 118 -1.67 -22.76 0.06
CA ARG A 118 -1.14 -23.64 1.10
C ARG A 118 -1.49 -23.16 2.50
N MET A 119 -1.29 -21.85 2.79
CA MET A 119 -1.59 -21.28 4.11
C MET A 119 -3.07 -21.45 4.48
N SER A 120 -3.99 -21.26 3.53
CA SER A 120 -5.42 -21.38 3.76
C SER A 120 -5.85 -22.76 4.25
N LEU A 121 -5.15 -23.83 3.86
CA LEU A 121 -5.44 -25.19 4.25
C LEU A 121 -5.31 -25.45 5.76
N PHE A 122 -4.49 -24.66 6.45
CA PHE A 122 -4.23 -24.82 7.89
C PHE A 122 -5.16 -24.03 8.79
N GLU A 123 -6.05 -23.18 8.23
CA GLU A 123 -6.91 -22.30 9.03
C GLU A 123 -6.12 -21.62 10.17
N PRO A 124 -5.11 -20.82 9.83
CA PRO A 124 -4.18 -20.31 10.81
C PRO A 124 -4.83 -19.32 11.77
N GLU A 125 -4.35 -19.33 13.02
CA GLU A 125 -4.70 -18.34 14.04
C GLU A 125 -3.67 -17.19 14.07
N LEU A 126 -2.45 -17.45 13.55
CA LEU A 126 -1.42 -16.44 13.32
C LEU A 126 -0.76 -16.66 11.95
N CYS A 127 -0.68 -15.61 11.16
CA CYS A 127 0.04 -15.57 9.88
C CYS A 127 1.21 -14.61 9.97
N PHE A 128 2.40 -15.08 9.56
CA PHE A 128 3.54 -14.21 9.30
C PHE A 128 3.77 -14.11 7.80
N CYS A 129 3.90 -12.89 7.27
CA CYS A 129 4.06 -12.65 5.83
C CYS A 129 5.19 -11.66 5.55
N GLU A 130 6.17 -12.08 4.75
CA GLU A 130 7.23 -11.22 4.22
C GLU A 130 6.83 -10.72 2.84
N ARG A 131 6.61 -9.42 2.67
CA ARG A 131 6.30 -8.76 1.39
C ARG A 131 5.18 -9.46 0.58
N PRO A 132 4.03 -9.76 1.20
CA PRO A 132 3.00 -10.64 0.60
C PRO A 132 2.42 -10.14 -0.73
N LEU A 133 2.56 -8.86 -1.05
CA LEU A 133 1.98 -8.25 -2.26
C LEU A 133 3.02 -7.94 -3.36
N LEU A 134 4.31 -8.31 -3.15
CA LEU A 134 5.43 -7.87 -3.99
C LEU A 134 5.24 -8.24 -5.48
N ASP A 135 5.00 -9.51 -5.76
CA ASP A 135 4.99 -10.06 -7.13
C ASP A 135 3.58 -10.19 -7.73
N LEU A 136 2.58 -9.55 -7.09
CA LEU A 136 1.18 -9.70 -7.48
C LEU A 136 0.73 -8.60 -8.44
N GLY A 137 0.11 -8.98 -9.55
CA GLY A 137 -0.67 -8.09 -10.40
C GLY A 137 -1.95 -7.60 -9.69
N ALA A 138 -2.67 -6.65 -10.29
CA ALA A 138 -3.82 -6.00 -9.66
C ALA A 138 -4.91 -7.00 -9.21
N ALA A 139 -5.27 -7.96 -10.07
CA ALA A 139 -6.30 -8.97 -9.75
C ALA A 139 -5.88 -9.90 -8.61
N SER A 140 -4.66 -10.43 -8.66
CA SER A 140 -4.13 -11.31 -7.62
C SER A 140 -3.91 -10.59 -6.30
N ARG A 141 -3.55 -9.31 -6.35
CA ARG A 141 -3.43 -8.45 -5.17
C ARG A 141 -4.79 -8.27 -4.48
N ALA A 142 -5.84 -7.95 -5.26
CA ALA A 142 -7.20 -7.82 -4.73
C ALA A 142 -7.66 -9.13 -4.08
N LEU A 143 -7.40 -10.26 -4.72
CA LEU A 143 -7.74 -11.59 -4.19
C LEU A 143 -7.05 -11.88 -2.85
N VAL A 144 -5.74 -11.61 -2.74
CA VAL A 144 -4.98 -11.82 -1.50
C VAL A 144 -5.43 -10.86 -0.40
N LEU A 145 -5.69 -9.59 -0.71
CA LEU A 145 -6.20 -8.62 0.28
C LEU A 145 -7.59 -9.03 0.78
N ALA A 146 -8.48 -9.49 -0.09
CA ALA A 146 -9.79 -10.00 0.29
C ALA A 146 -9.66 -11.22 1.23
N TRP A 147 -8.76 -12.16 0.92
CA TRP A 147 -8.50 -13.31 1.79
C TRP A 147 -7.93 -12.89 3.15
N ILE A 148 -7.00 -11.93 3.20
CA ILE A 148 -6.46 -11.41 4.47
C ILE A 148 -7.59 -10.78 5.29
N ALA A 149 -8.45 -9.97 4.67
CA ALA A 149 -9.57 -9.33 5.35
C ALA A 149 -10.55 -10.38 5.93
N GLU A 150 -10.95 -11.37 5.13
CA GLU A 150 -11.83 -12.47 5.55
C GLU A 150 -11.22 -13.25 6.73
N ARG A 151 -9.93 -13.57 6.67
CA ARG A 151 -9.26 -14.29 7.76
C ARG A 151 -9.11 -13.44 9.02
N HIS A 152 -8.84 -12.15 8.86
CA HIS A 152 -8.79 -11.21 9.97
C HIS A 152 -10.14 -11.13 10.70
N GLU A 153 -11.24 -11.00 9.96
CA GLU A 153 -12.60 -11.03 10.53
C GLU A 153 -12.92 -12.35 11.24
N ALA A 154 -12.36 -13.46 10.73
CA ALA A 154 -12.47 -14.78 11.38
C ALA A 154 -11.54 -14.93 12.61
N GLY A 155 -10.77 -13.90 12.99
CA GLY A 155 -9.91 -13.87 14.16
C GLY A 155 -8.45 -14.28 13.92
N THR A 156 -8.01 -14.41 12.66
CA THR A 156 -6.59 -14.64 12.35
C THR A 156 -5.80 -13.37 12.59
N VAL A 157 -4.70 -13.45 13.32
CA VAL A 157 -3.75 -12.35 13.54
C VAL A 157 -2.68 -12.38 12.45
N PHE A 158 -2.47 -11.24 11.78
CA PHE A 158 -1.44 -11.09 10.77
C PHE A 158 -0.27 -10.25 11.29
N VAL A 159 0.94 -10.73 11.07
CA VAL A 159 2.19 -9.97 11.21
C VAL A 159 2.80 -9.89 9.81
N THR A 160 2.70 -8.74 9.14
CA THR A 160 3.30 -8.54 7.82
C THR A 160 4.46 -7.57 7.89
N VAL A 161 5.53 -7.84 7.16
CA VAL A 161 6.77 -7.04 7.20
C VAL A 161 7.33 -6.78 5.81
N GLY A 162 8.10 -5.70 5.67
CA GLY A 162 8.81 -5.35 4.46
C GLY A 162 7.93 -4.77 3.34
N GLN A 163 6.65 -4.53 3.58
CA GLN A 163 5.76 -3.86 2.65
C GLN A 163 5.92 -2.34 2.73
N PRO A 164 5.83 -1.62 1.60
CA PRO A 164 5.68 -0.17 1.63
C PRO A 164 4.46 0.23 2.48
N LEU A 165 4.56 1.30 3.26
CA LEU A 165 3.52 1.76 4.18
C LEU A 165 2.14 1.89 3.51
N ARG A 166 2.11 2.43 2.28
CA ARG A 166 0.87 2.53 1.48
C ARG A 166 0.16 1.19 1.23
N GLU A 167 0.92 0.08 1.19
CA GLU A 167 0.37 -1.27 1.02
C GLU A 167 0.01 -1.87 2.38
N ALA A 168 0.79 -1.57 3.42
CA ALA A 168 0.47 -1.93 4.79
C ALA A 168 -0.88 -1.36 5.24
N LEU A 169 -1.19 -0.13 4.83
CA LEU A 169 -2.47 0.55 5.12
C LEU A 169 -3.69 -0.06 4.39
N LEU A 170 -3.49 -0.93 3.40
CA LEU A 170 -4.60 -1.65 2.72
C LEU A 170 -5.06 -2.90 3.49
N MET A 171 -4.31 -3.32 4.49
CA MET A 171 -4.58 -4.54 5.26
C MET A 171 -5.28 -4.18 6.58
N PRO A 172 -6.21 -5.02 7.06
CA PRO A 172 -6.93 -4.76 8.31
C PRO A 172 -6.02 -4.92 9.52
N GLY A 173 -5.96 -3.92 10.37
CA GLY A 173 -5.10 -3.87 11.56
C GLY A 173 -4.35 -2.56 11.67
N ARG A 174 -3.19 -2.58 12.33
CA ARG A 174 -2.38 -1.38 12.55
C ARG A 174 -1.13 -1.39 11.66
N ALA A 175 -0.88 -0.27 10.98
CA ALA A 175 0.32 -0.09 10.17
C ALA A 175 1.40 0.69 10.94
N PHE A 176 2.65 0.33 10.69
CA PHE A 176 3.82 0.94 11.33
C PHE A 176 4.92 1.13 10.30
N TRP A 177 5.80 2.11 10.53
CA TRP A 177 7.07 2.23 9.83
C TRP A 177 8.24 2.25 10.81
N GLU A 178 9.40 1.82 10.32
CA GLU A 178 10.63 1.82 11.09
C GLU A 178 11.39 3.14 10.91
N GLU A 179 11.71 3.81 12.00
CA GLU A 179 12.55 5.00 12.04
C GLU A 179 13.57 4.86 13.19
N GLU A 180 14.85 4.90 12.84
CA GLU A 180 15.97 4.74 13.80
C GLU A 180 15.84 3.51 14.72
N GLY A 181 15.30 2.40 14.19
CA GLY A 181 15.09 1.15 14.93
C GLY A 181 13.85 1.12 15.82
N ARG A 182 13.06 2.18 15.86
CA ARG A 182 11.75 2.25 16.52
C ARG A 182 10.64 2.02 15.52
N LEU A 183 9.51 1.53 16.00
CA LEU A 183 8.32 1.31 15.20
C LEU A 183 7.28 2.38 15.56
N ILE A 184 6.92 3.20 14.59
CA ILE A 184 5.98 4.31 14.77
C ILE A 184 4.68 3.94 14.07
N ALA A 185 3.55 4.07 14.78
CA ALA A 185 2.24 3.81 14.21
C ALA A 185 1.93 4.83 13.12
N ALA A 186 1.43 4.34 11.97
CA ALA A 186 0.80 5.20 11.00
C ALA A 186 -0.58 5.56 11.57
N ASP A 187 -0.66 6.69 12.28
CA ASP A 187 -1.95 7.27 12.62
C ASP A 187 -2.62 7.66 11.30
N VAL A 188 -3.61 6.87 10.91
CA VAL A 188 -4.66 7.40 10.06
C VAL A 188 -5.38 8.36 10.98
N GLU A 189 -4.98 9.64 11.00
CA GLU A 189 -5.87 10.67 11.49
C GLU A 189 -7.21 10.36 10.81
N GLU A 190 -8.21 10.08 11.62
CA GLU A 190 -9.60 10.10 11.21
C GLU A 190 -9.84 11.51 10.63
N ALA A 191 -9.51 11.68 9.35
CA ALA A 191 -10.06 12.75 8.57
C ALA A 191 -11.56 12.49 8.61
N GLY A 192 -12.25 13.24 9.47
CA GLY A 192 -13.63 13.06 9.82
C GLY A 192 -14.48 12.71 8.60
N VAL A 193 -14.82 11.44 8.52
CA VAL A 193 -15.93 10.97 7.73
C VAL A 193 -16.99 10.56 8.74
N GLU A 194 -17.79 11.54 9.14
CA GLU A 194 -19.12 11.26 9.66
C GLU A 194 -19.90 10.54 8.56
N GLY A 195 -20.26 9.31 8.86
CA GLY A 195 -21.39 8.58 8.38
C GLY A 195 -21.57 8.36 6.89
N ASP A 196 -21.36 7.15 6.38
CA ASP A 196 -22.52 6.39 5.87
C ASP A 196 -22.10 4.95 5.54
N ASP A 197 -22.99 4.03 5.85
CA ASP A 197 -22.92 2.59 5.66
C ASP A 197 -22.62 2.21 4.21
N GLY A 198 -21.69 1.25 4.05
CA GLY A 198 -21.54 0.52 2.81
C GLY A 198 -20.09 0.35 2.38
N PHE A 199 -19.53 -0.82 2.70
CA PHE A 199 -18.40 -1.36 1.94
C PHE A 199 -18.82 -1.52 0.48
N SER A 200 -18.71 -0.44 -0.29
CA SER A 200 -18.67 -0.53 -1.74
C SER A 200 -17.19 -0.70 -2.12
N ASP A 201 -16.91 -1.84 -2.69
CA ASP A 201 -15.67 -2.28 -3.31
C ASP A 201 -15.36 -1.42 -4.56
N GLU A 202 -15.25 -0.11 -4.36
CA GLU A 202 -14.71 0.82 -5.33
C GLU A 202 -13.32 1.22 -4.85
N VAL A 203 -12.31 0.54 -5.38
CA VAL A 203 -10.99 1.16 -5.53
C VAL A 203 -11.25 2.52 -6.17
N ARG A 204 -11.32 3.58 -5.38
CA ARG A 204 -11.39 4.96 -5.89
C ARG A 204 -10.07 5.23 -6.60
N VAL A 205 -10.01 4.75 -7.83
CA VAL A 205 -8.98 5.15 -8.79
C VAL A 205 -9.16 6.64 -8.98
N CYS A 206 -8.37 7.44 -8.25
CA CYS A 206 -8.39 8.87 -8.46
C CYS A 206 -7.84 9.13 -9.86
N LYS A 207 -8.70 9.51 -10.77
CA LYS A 207 -8.36 9.95 -12.11
C LYS A 207 -8.85 11.37 -12.30
N ILE A 208 -7.98 12.22 -12.73
CA ILE A 208 -8.35 13.60 -13.08
C ILE A 208 -8.90 13.60 -14.50
N ALA A 209 -10.17 13.95 -14.61
CA ALA A 209 -10.85 14.06 -15.89
C ALA A 209 -10.45 15.36 -16.60
N VAL A 210 -9.95 15.24 -17.81
CA VAL A 210 -9.59 16.38 -18.67
C VAL A 210 -10.21 16.21 -20.06
N LYS A 211 -10.41 17.31 -20.79
CA LYS A 211 -10.97 17.29 -22.13
C LYS A 211 -9.86 17.30 -23.18
N ALA A 212 -10.00 16.43 -24.19
CA ALA A 212 -9.15 16.42 -25.39
C ALA A 212 -10.05 16.35 -26.63
N GLY A 213 -10.43 17.50 -27.18
CA GLY A 213 -11.46 17.61 -28.22
C GLY A 213 -12.81 17.07 -27.72
N ASP A 214 -13.37 16.09 -28.40
CA ASP A 214 -14.63 15.43 -28.02
C ASP A 214 -14.44 14.28 -27.03
N ALA A 215 -13.20 13.92 -26.67
CA ALA A 215 -12.89 12.85 -25.72
C ALA A 215 -12.63 13.40 -24.32
N THR A 216 -12.99 12.61 -23.31
CA THR A 216 -12.56 12.83 -21.92
C THR A 216 -11.45 11.83 -21.60
N LEU A 217 -10.25 12.34 -21.32
CA LEU A 217 -9.12 11.56 -20.85
C LEU A 217 -9.11 11.51 -19.31
N LEU A 218 -8.67 10.40 -18.75
CA LEU A 218 -8.56 10.17 -17.32
C LEU A 218 -7.08 9.97 -16.95
N PHE A 219 -6.43 11.00 -16.43
CA PHE A 219 -5.03 10.93 -16.04
C PHE A 219 -4.85 10.45 -14.60
N ASP A 220 -3.82 9.64 -14.39
CA ASP A 220 -3.33 9.34 -13.06
C ASP A 220 -2.67 10.61 -12.47
N PRO A 221 -2.92 10.97 -11.20
CA PRO A 221 -2.22 12.09 -10.57
C PRO A 221 -0.70 12.06 -10.72
N ARG A 222 -0.09 10.87 -10.77
CA ARG A 222 1.36 10.71 -10.95
C ARG A 222 1.87 11.18 -12.31
N ASP A 223 1.03 11.16 -13.34
CA ASP A 223 1.38 11.62 -14.69
C ASP A 223 1.32 13.14 -14.79
N ILE A 224 0.58 13.82 -13.88
CA ILE A 224 0.40 15.26 -13.87
C ILE A 224 1.62 15.95 -13.27
N ASP A 225 2.17 16.94 -13.96
CA ASP A 225 3.30 17.75 -13.53
C ASP A 225 2.85 18.90 -12.63
N PHE A 226 1.85 19.63 -13.08
CA PHE A 226 1.21 20.74 -12.34
C PHE A 226 -0.20 21.03 -12.88
N ILE A 227 -0.95 21.79 -12.12
CA ILE A 227 -2.22 22.40 -12.57
C ILE A 227 -1.99 23.89 -12.71
N GLU A 228 -2.50 24.46 -13.81
CA GLU A 228 -2.48 25.90 -14.09
C GLU A 228 -3.90 26.42 -14.27
N SER A 229 -4.19 27.58 -13.65
CA SER A 229 -5.42 28.33 -13.91
C SER A 229 -5.11 29.52 -14.80
N ALA A 230 -5.57 29.48 -16.05
CA ALA A 230 -5.41 30.54 -17.05
C ALA A 230 -6.74 30.82 -17.75
N ASN A 231 -7.07 32.10 -17.97
CA ASN A 231 -8.28 32.53 -18.69
C ASN A 231 -9.59 31.93 -18.14
N ARG A 232 -9.69 31.74 -16.84
CA ARG A 232 -10.84 31.12 -16.12
C ARG A 232 -11.05 29.64 -16.45
N VAL A 233 -10.06 28.98 -16.99
CA VAL A 233 -10.04 27.55 -17.22
C VAL A 233 -8.85 26.95 -16.49
N ASN A 234 -9.04 25.78 -15.89
CA ASN A 234 -7.98 25.04 -15.23
C ASN A 234 -7.45 23.97 -16.18
N TYR A 235 -6.14 23.85 -16.24
CA TYR A 235 -5.44 22.93 -17.12
C TYR A 235 -4.54 22.01 -16.29
N ALA A 236 -4.55 20.73 -16.62
CA ALA A 236 -3.56 19.76 -16.13
C ALA A 236 -2.41 19.65 -17.14
N SER A 237 -1.18 19.86 -16.68
CA SER A 237 0.02 19.62 -17.48
C SER A 237 0.45 18.17 -17.34
N VAL A 238 0.53 17.49 -18.50
CA VAL A 238 0.97 16.10 -18.59
C VAL A 238 1.98 15.98 -19.73
N ARG A 239 3.21 15.64 -19.42
CA ARG A 239 4.31 15.48 -20.41
C ARG A 239 4.52 16.72 -21.28
N GLY A 240 4.31 17.91 -20.73
CA GLY A 240 4.48 19.18 -21.43
C GLY A 240 3.27 19.65 -22.25
N GLU A 241 2.16 18.92 -22.26
CA GLU A 241 0.90 19.31 -22.87
C GLU A 241 -0.13 19.73 -21.83
N LEU A 242 -0.95 20.74 -22.14
CA LEU A 242 -1.97 21.30 -21.26
C LEU A 242 -3.37 20.80 -21.67
N TYR A 243 -4.06 20.16 -20.75
CA TYR A 243 -5.40 19.62 -20.94
C TYR A 243 -6.41 20.31 -20.05
N PRO A 244 -7.48 20.92 -20.60
CA PRO A 244 -8.49 21.61 -19.80
C PRO A 244 -9.30 20.64 -18.94
N THR A 245 -9.56 21.01 -17.69
CA THR A 245 -10.44 20.29 -16.77
C THR A 245 -11.61 21.17 -16.33
N SER A 246 -12.72 20.54 -15.98
CA SER A 246 -13.89 21.21 -15.43
C SER A 246 -13.83 21.41 -13.92
N LEU A 247 -12.86 20.77 -13.24
CA LEU A 247 -12.68 20.88 -11.80
C LEU A 247 -12.14 22.25 -11.41
N THR A 248 -12.60 22.77 -10.30
CA THR A 248 -12.09 24.03 -9.72
C THR A 248 -10.71 23.82 -9.09
N MET A 249 -9.96 24.92 -8.86
CA MET A 249 -8.66 24.84 -8.18
C MET A 249 -8.75 24.28 -6.76
N ASP A 250 -9.86 24.53 -6.07
CA ASP A 250 -10.06 24.08 -4.70
C ASP A 250 -10.41 22.58 -4.66
N GLU A 251 -11.22 22.08 -5.60
CA GLU A 251 -11.49 20.65 -5.79
C GLU A 251 -10.20 19.89 -6.17
N LEU A 252 -9.42 20.44 -7.11
CA LEU A 252 -8.14 19.87 -7.51
C LEU A 252 -7.12 19.86 -6.36
N GLU A 253 -7.06 20.92 -5.53
CA GLU A 253 -6.21 20.95 -4.34
C GLU A 253 -6.63 19.86 -3.34
N ALA A 254 -7.93 19.72 -3.06
CA ALA A 254 -8.46 18.71 -2.15
C ALA A 254 -8.17 17.27 -2.62
N GLU A 255 -8.40 16.98 -3.91
CA GLU A 255 -8.18 15.65 -4.46
C GLU A 255 -6.69 15.30 -4.60
N LEU A 256 -5.84 16.28 -4.99
CA LEU A 256 -4.45 16.03 -5.34
C LEU A 256 -3.48 16.12 -4.15
N THR A 257 -3.86 16.76 -3.03
CA THR A 257 -2.99 16.93 -1.85
C THR A 257 -2.46 15.59 -1.32
N ARG A 258 -3.28 14.56 -1.30
CA ARG A 258 -2.90 13.20 -0.87
C ARG A 258 -1.90 12.48 -1.80
N PHE A 259 -1.72 13.00 -3.03
CA PHE A 259 -0.76 12.48 -4.02
C PHE A 259 0.53 13.28 -4.07
N GLY A 260 0.79 14.16 -3.08
CA GLY A 260 2.01 14.95 -3.01
C GLY A 260 1.96 16.25 -3.80
N PHE A 261 0.77 16.75 -4.10
CA PHE A 261 0.61 18.06 -4.70
C PHE A 261 0.55 19.17 -3.65
N PHE A 262 1.01 20.34 -4.06
CA PHE A 262 1.04 21.52 -3.21
C PHE A 262 0.60 22.77 -4.00
N ARG A 263 -0.34 23.53 -3.46
CA ARG A 263 -0.77 24.79 -4.08
C ARG A 263 0.27 25.88 -3.81
N CYS A 264 1.17 26.07 -4.73
CA CYS A 264 2.29 27.02 -4.61
C CYS A 264 1.90 28.47 -4.92
N HIS A 265 0.82 28.66 -5.67
CA HIS A 265 0.29 29.98 -6.05
C HIS A 265 -1.23 29.92 -6.20
N ARG A 266 -1.93 31.08 -6.18
CA ARG A 266 -3.38 31.12 -6.41
C ARG A 266 -3.82 30.46 -7.73
N SER A 267 -2.93 30.44 -8.72
CA SER A 267 -3.15 29.87 -10.06
C SER A 267 -2.37 28.61 -10.34
N TYR A 268 -1.61 28.06 -9.38
CA TYR A 268 -0.78 26.87 -9.62
C TYR A 268 -0.83 25.89 -8.46
N ILE A 269 -1.02 24.62 -8.80
CA ILE A 269 -0.83 23.46 -7.90
C ILE A 269 0.24 22.60 -8.53
N VAL A 270 1.34 22.32 -7.83
CA VAL A 270 2.51 21.58 -8.35
C VAL A 270 2.60 20.20 -7.75
N ASN A 271 3.00 19.22 -8.54
CA ASN A 271 3.44 17.91 -8.04
C ASN A 271 4.84 18.07 -7.44
N VAL A 272 4.95 18.04 -6.12
CA VAL A 272 6.21 18.29 -5.41
C VAL A 272 7.26 17.22 -5.73
N GLN A 273 6.85 15.99 -6.05
CA GLN A 273 7.77 14.91 -6.44
C GLN A 273 8.51 15.20 -7.78
N LYS A 274 7.98 16.13 -8.58
CA LYS A 274 8.58 16.55 -9.85
C LYS A 274 9.32 17.90 -9.74
N VAL A 275 9.43 18.49 -8.56
CA VAL A 275 10.21 19.70 -8.32
C VAL A 275 11.68 19.32 -8.17
N SER A 276 12.55 19.86 -9.03
CA SER A 276 14.00 19.64 -8.99
C SER A 276 14.72 20.60 -8.05
N CYS A 277 14.30 21.88 -8.03
CA CYS A 277 14.88 22.86 -7.12
C CYS A 277 13.90 24.02 -6.84
N VAL A 278 14.21 24.77 -5.77
CA VAL A 278 13.57 26.02 -5.42
C VAL A 278 14.55 27.15 -5.64
N GLU A 279 14.29 28.02 -6.61
CA GLU A 279 15.14 29.13 -6.96
C GLU A 279 14.63 30.45 -6.32
N ARG A 280 15.55 31.22 -5.80
CA ARG A 280 15.23 32.55 -5.32
C ARG A 280 15.24 33.54 -6.49
N TYR A 281 14.06 34.04 -6.87
CA TYR A 281 13.93 34.98 -7.98
C TYR A 281 14.20 36.44 -7.54
N THR A 282 13.68 36.84 -6.36
CA THR A 282 13.96 38.15 -5.75
C THR A 282 14.14 37.99 -4.24
N ARG A 283 14.32 39.13 -3.52
CA ARG A 283 14.48 39.10 -2.06
C ARG A 283 13.34 38.41 -1.31
N ASN A 284 12.11 38.35 -1.92
CA ASN A 284 10.90 37.83 -1.30
C ASN A 284 10.07 36.91 -2.21
N THR A 285 10.55 36.51 -3.39
CA THR A 285 9.82 35.64 -4.31
C THR A 285 10.71 34.45 -4.69
N PHE A 286 10.08 33.31 -4.83
CA PHE A 286 10.72 32.05 -5.18
C PHE A 286 10.03 31.45 -6.40
N ASN A 287 10.75 30.65 -7.16
CA ASN A 287 10.21 29.81 -8.22
C ASN A 287 10.54 28.35 -7.93
N LEU A 288 9.63 27.48 -8.32
CA LEU A 288 9.81 26.04 -8.32
C LEU A 288 10.18 25.61 -9.74
N VAL A 289 11.33 24.98 -9.91
CA VAL A 289 11.77 24.45 -11.20
C VAL A 289 11.47 22.97 -11.22
N LEU A 290 10.78 22.51 -12.27
CA LEU A 290 10.42 21.12 -12.44
C LEU A 290 11.56 20.31 -13.10
N SER A 291 11.55 19.00 -12.91
CA SER A 291 12.48 18.04 -13.51
C SER A 291 12.08 17.64 -14.94
N ASP A 292 11.11 18.33 -15.55
CA ASP A 292 10.71 18.12 -16.93
C ASP A 292 11.80 18.58 -17.94
N ALA A 293 11.68 18.15 -19.19
CA ALA A 293 12.68 18.49 -20.23
C ALA A 293 12.74 20.00 -20.53
N ALA A 294 11.69 20.75 -20.22
CA ALA A 294 11.59 22.19 -20.42
C ALA A 294 12.09 23.01 -19.21
N HIS A 295 12.41 22.36 -18.08
CA HIS A 295 12.70 23.00 -16.80
C HIS A 295 11.66 24.07 -16.44
N THR A 296 10.40 23.67 -16.52
CA THR A 296 9.26 24.57 -16.29
C THR A 296 9.39 25.25 -14.92
N SER A 297 9.27 26.58 -14.90
CA SER A 297 9.41 27.38 -13.69
C SER A 297 8.06 27.93 -13.26
N LEU A 298 7.63 27.58 -12.04
CA LEU A 298 6.33 27.96 -11.47
C LEU A 298 6.53 28.94 -10.32
N PRO A 299 5.68 29.99 -10.18
CA PRO A 299 5.82 30.96 -9.11
C PRO A 299 5.42 30.35 -7.76
N LEU A 300 6.22 30.60 -6.74
CA LEU A 300 5.92 30.28 -5.34
C LEU A 300 5.62 31.57 -4.58
N SER A 301 4.37 31.76 -4.15
CA SER A 301 3.97 32.96 -3.43
C SER A 301 4.60 33.01 -2.03
N LYS A 302 4.84 34.23 -1.52
CA LYS A 302 5.52 34.44 -0.22
C LYS A 302 4.85 33.66 0.92
N GLY A 303 3.52 33.71 1.03
CA GLY A 303 2.81 33.01 2.10
C GLY A 303 2.86 31.48 1.96
N ARG A 304 2.99 30.96 0.73
CA ARG A 304 3.11 29.53 0.48
C ARG A 304 4.55 29.02 0.59
N ALA A 305 5.55 29.90 0.44
CA ALA A 305 6.97 29.56 0.62
C ALA A 305 7.28 29.13 2.05
N GLU A 306 6.66 29.78 3.03
CA GLU A 306 6.80 29.43 4.45
C GLU A 306 6.17 28.05 4.73
N ALA A 307 4.94 27.83 4.30
CA ALA A 307 4.24 26.56 4.45
C ALA A 307 4.96 25.39 3.72
N MET A 308 5.54 25.65 2.55
CA MET A 308 6.30 24.66 1.81
C MET A 308 7.61 24.33 2.51
N ARG A 309 8.28 25.35 3.09
CA ARG A 309 9.52 25.18 3.86
C ARG A 309 9.30 24.31 5.11
N ASP A 310 8.23 24.59 5.84
CA ASP A 310 7.87 23.86 7.06
C ASP A 310 7.52 22.38 6.72
N ARG A 311 6.84 22.16 5.59
CA ARG A 311 6.40 20.82 5.19
C ARG A 311 7.50 19.95 4.57
N TYR A 312 8.48 20.56 3.85
CA TYR A 312 9.48 19.82 3.06
C TYR A 312 10.94 20.11 3.49
N GLY A 313 11.15 20.86 4.57
CA GLY A 313 12.45 20.99 5.26
C GLY A 313 13.56 21.70 4.47
N TRP A 314 13.25 22.51 3.44
CA TRP A 314 14.28 23.22 2.68
C TRP A 314 14.65 24.57 3.35
N LYS A 315 15.95 24.98 3.25
CA LYS A 315 16.48 26.19 3.89
C LYS A 315 16.66 27.35 2.92
#